data_7fd5a5b5121865635cc1f3825bc7a062
#
_entry.id   7fd5a5b5121865635cc1f3825bc7a062
#
_cell.length_a   1.000
_cell.length_b   1.000
_cell.length_c   1.000
_cell.angle_alpha   90.00
_cell.angle_beta   90.00
_cell.angle_gamma   90.00
#
_symmetry.space_group_name_H-M   'P 1'
#
loop_
_entity.id
_entity.type
_entity.pdbx_description
1 polymer ?
#
loop_
_entity_poly.entity_id
_entity_poly.type
_entity_poly.pdbx_seq_one_letter_code
_entity_poly.pdbx_strand_id
1 'polypeptide(L)' 'MGLAPIIVSRLFDLVAAIAANGVTVVVVEQFAETALGVADRAAIMLHGRIAHQGTPAEMAEAAESAYL' A
#
# COMPACT_ATOMS: atom_id res chain seq x y z
N MET A 1 -5.84 -5.33 16.56
CA MET A 1 -5.78 -6.70 16.07
C MET A 1 -6.00 -6.75 14.59
N GLY A 2 -5.17 -7.48 13.89
CA GLY A 2 -5.26 -7.60 12.45
C GLY A 2 -6.07 -8.81 12.00
N LEU A 3 -6.38 -8.86 10.73
CA LEU A 3 -6.95 -10.03 10.09
C LEU A 3 -5.90 -11.14 10.01
N ALA A 4 -6.36 -12.40 9.92
CA ALA A 4 -5.45 -13.51 9.68
C ALA A 4 -4.69 -13.28 8.36
N PRO A 5 -3.40 -13.64 8.29
CA PRO A 5 -2.59 -13.39 7.10
C PRO A 5 -3.17 -13.93 5.80
N ILE A 6 -3.82 -15.09 5.85
CA ILE A 6 -4.43 -15.68 4.65
C ILE A 6 -5.61 -14.84 4.14
N ILE A 7 -6.36 -14.24 5.05
CA ILE A 7 -7.49 -13.38 4.67
C ILE A 7 -6.98 -12.09 4.05
N VAL A 8 -5.93 -11.51 4.60
CA VAL A 8 -5.29 -10.32 4.05
C VAL A 8 -4.75 -10.60 2.65
N SER A 9 -4.07 -11.72 2.45
CA SER A 9 -3.54 -12.13 1.15
C SER A 9 -4.66 -12.25 0.11
N ARG A 10 -5.77 -12.88 0.46
CA ARG A 10 -6.92 -13.04 -0.45
C ARG A 10 -7.57 -11.70 -0.77
N LEU A 11 -7.65 -10.82 0.22
CA LEU A 11 -8.20 -9.49 0.01
C LEU A 11 -7.37 -8.71 -1.01
N PHE A 12 -6.05 -8.74 -0.89
CA PHE A 12 -5.17 -8.04 -1.83
C PHE A 12 -5.13 -8.69 -3.21
N ASP A 13 -5.31 -10.01 -3.31
CA ASP A 13 -5.50 -10.68 -4.60
C ASP A 13 -6.76 -10.16 -5.29
N LEU A 14 -7.84 -9.97 -4.55
CA LEU A 14 -9.08 -9.42 -5.08
C LEU A 14 -8.88 -7.96 -5.52
N VAL A 15 -8.19 -7.16 -4.73
CA VAL A 15 -7.87 -5.77 -5.07
C VAL A 15 -7.09 -5.71 -6.39
N ALA A 16 -6.09 -6.56 -6.54
CA ALA A 16 -5.29 -6.62 -7.75
C ALA A 16 -6.14 -6.99 -8.98
N ALA A 17 -7.06 -7.94 -8.82
CA ALA A 17 -7.96 -8.36 -9.90
C ALA A 17 -8.92 -7.23 -10.30
N ILE A 18 -9.46 -6.51 -9.34
CA ILE A 18 -10.36 -5.37 -9.58
C ILE A 18 -9.60 -4.27 -10.33
N ALA A 19 -8.41 -3.95 -9.89
CA ALA A 19 -7.57 -2.92 -10.53
C ALA A 19 -7.20 -3.31 -11.96
N ALA A 20 -6.91 -4.59 -12.19
CA ALA A 20 -6.60 -5.10 -13.52
C ALA A 20 -7.76 -4.95 -14.50
N ASN A 21 -8.99 -4.85 -14.00
CA ASN A 21 -10.18 -4.61 -14.82
C ASN A 21 -10.47 -3.12 -15.03
N GLY A 22 -9.54 -2.25 -14.71
CA GLY A 22 -9.65 -0.82 -14.97
C GLY A 22 -10.31 -0.01 -13.86
N VAL A 23 -10.55 -0.60 -12.71
CA VAL A 23 -11.13 0.10 -11.56
C VAL A 23 -10.01 0.72 -10.73
N THR A 24 -10.12 2.02 -10.46
CA THR A 24 -9.20 2.69 -9.54
C THR A 24 -9.53 2.29 -8.10
N VAL A 25 -8.53 1.82 -7.37
CA VAL A 25 -8.69 1.38 -6.00
C VAL A 25 -7.72 2.17 -5.12
N VAL A 26 -8.23 2.71 -4.02
CA VAL A 26 -7.41 3.37 -3.01
C VAL A 26 -7.38 2.47 -1.78
N VAL A 27 -6.18 2.11 -1.35
CA VAL A 27 -5.96 1.29 -0.16
C VAL A 27 -5.21 2.13 0.87
N VAL A 28 -5.74 2.18 2.08
CA VAL A 28 -5.06 2.82 3.20
C VAL A 28 -4.63 1.71 4.15
N GLU A 29 -3.34 1.59 4.37
CA GLU A 29 -2.77 0.50 5.16
C GLU A 29 -1.62 1.01 6.01
N GLN A 30 -1.56 0.54 7.24
CA GLN A 30 -0.48 0.88 8.16
C GLN A 30 0.82 0.15 7.79
N PHE A 31 0.72 -1.06 7.28
CA PHE A 31 1.88 -1.88 6.95
C PHE A 31 2.23 -1.73 5.48
N ALA A 32 3.28 -0.95 5.23
CA ALA A 32 3.66 -0.52 3.89
C ALA A 32 3.90 -1.68 2.91
N GLU A 33 4.57 -2.73 3.33
CA GLU A 33 4.88 -3.85 2.44
C GLU A 33 3.65 -4.47 1.80
N THR A 34 2.57 -4.60 2.57
CA THR A 34 1.33 -5.19 2.07
C THR A 34 0.72 -4.34 0.96
N ALA A 35 0.62 -3.04 1.18
CA ALA A 35 0.04 -2.13 0.20
C ALA A 35 0.93 -1.95 -1.02
N LEU A 36 2.24 -1.82 -0.82
CA LEU A 36 3.19 -1.58 -1.91
C LEU A 36 3.30 -2.77 -2.86
N GLY A 37 3.01 -3.98 -2.39
CA GLY A 37 3.04 -5.17 -3.23
C GLY A 37 2.00 -5.19 -4.35
N VAL A 38 0.93 -4.40 -4.24
CA VAL A 38 -0.14 -4.36 -5.24
C VAL A 38 -0.35 -2.97 -5.84
N ALA A 39 0.32 -1.96 -5.34
CA ALA A 39 0.09 -0.58 -5.75
C ALA A 39 0.82 -0.24 -7.06
N ASP A 40 0.20 0.60 -7.87
CA ASP A 40 0.85 1.24 -9.02
C ASP A 40 1.47 2.57 -8.61
N ARG A 41 0.83 3.24 -7.66
CA ARG A 41 1.30 4.50 -7.08
C ARG A 41 1.07 4.42 -5.58
N ALA A 42 1.91 5.09 -4.82
CA ALA A 42 1.80 5.09 -3.37
C ALA A 42 2.12 6.46 -2.78
N ALA A 43 1.64 6.68 -1.57
CA ALA A 43 1.94 7.89 -0.81
C ALA A 43 2.14 7.50 0.65
N ILE A 44 3.03 8.21 1.32
CA ILE A 44 3.26 8.04 2.75
C ILE A 44 2.68 9.25 3.47
N MET A 45 1.83 8.99 4.44
CA MET A 45 1.25 10.03 5.29
C MET A 45 1.91 10.03 6.65
N LEU A 46 2.30 11.20 7.10
CA LEU A 46 2.83 11.41 8.44
C LEU A 46 2.15 12.65 9.02
N HIS A 47 1.65 12.52 10.24
CA HIS A 47 1.03 13.63 10.96
C HIS A 47 -0.07 14.34 10.17
N GLY A 48 -0.90 13.57 9.47
CA GLY A 48 -2.02 14.10 8.70
C GLY A 48 -1.65 14.75 7.37
N ARG A 49 -0.42 14.58 6.93
CA ARG A 49 0.06 15.15 5.66
C ARG A 49 0.71 14.08 4.78
N ILE A 50 0.63 14.29 3.48
CA ILE A 50 1.37 13.45 2.54
C ILE A 50 2.84 13.91 2.56
N ALA A 51 3.71 13.07 3.10
CA ALA A 51 5.13 13.36 3.22
C ALA A 51 5.89 12.97 1.95
N HIS A 52 5.50 11.87 1.32
CA HIS A 52 6.13 11.35 0.10
C HIS A 52 5.08 10.74 -0.79
N GLN A 53 5.29 10.78 -2.11
CA GLN A 53 4.44 10.08 -3.06
C GLN A 53 5.26 9.72 -4.30
N GLY A 54 4.90 8.63 -4.94
CA GLY A 54 5.61 8.16 -6.13
C GLY A 54 5.34 6.70 -6.43
N THR A 55 6.32 6.04 -7.02
CA THR A 55 6.24 4.61 -7.32
C THR A 55 6.35 3.78 -6.04
N PRO A 56 5.86 2.53 -6.06
CA PRO A 56 6.04 1.64 -4.92
C PRO A 56 7.50 1.48 -4.49
N ALA A 57 8.43 1.40 -5.45
CA ALA A 57 9.85 1.27 -5.14
C ALA A 57 10.40 2.50 -4.41
N GLU A 58 10.04 3.69 -4.87
CA GLU A 58 10.42 4.94 -4.22
C GLU A 58 9.84 5.04 -2.82
N MET A 59 8.59 4.61 -2.65
CA MET A 59 7.92 4.68 -1.36
C MET A 59 8.43 3.62 -0.38
N ALA A 60 8.86 2.47 -0.87
CA ALA A 60 9.47 1.46 -0.02
C ALA A 60 10.76 2.00 0.62
N GLU A 61 11.59 2.68 -0.17
CA GLU A 61 12.81 3.31 0.31
C GLU A 61 12.50 4.46 1.28
N ALA A 62 11.54 5.30 0.95
CA ALA A 62 11.13 6.41 1.81
C ALA A 62 10.53 5.93 3.12
N ALA A 63 9.75 4.85 3.10
CA ALA A 63 9.16 4.28 4.31
C ALA A 63 10.24 3.74 5.25
N GLU A 64 11.25 3.09 4.72
CA GLU A 64 12.38 2.62 5.50
C GLU A 64 13.08 3.77 6.21
N SER A 65 13.34 4.86 5.50
CA SER A 65 13.95 6.05 6.09
C SER A 65 13.05 6.73 7.11
N ALA A 66 11.73 6.75 6.87
CA ALA A 66 10.77 7.44 7.73
C ALA A 66 10.59 6.74 9.08
N TYR A 67 10.76 5.42 9.13
CA TYR A 67 10.52 4.63 10.34
C TYR A 67 11.82 4.18 11.04
N LEU A 68 12.93 4.56 10.54
CA LEU A 68 14.23 4.37 11.18
C LEU A 68 14.67 5.65 11.87
#